data_1ec11946231901d3c42c40eb3504a0f0
#
_entry.id   1ec11946231901d3c42c40eb3504a0f0
#
_cell.length_a   1.000
_cell.length_b   1.000
_cell.length_c   1.000
_cell.angle_alpha   90.00
_cell.angle_beta   90.00
_cell.angle_gamma   90.00
#
_symmetry.space_group_name_H-M   'P 1'
#
loop_
_entity.id
_entity.type
_entity.pdbx_description
1 polymer ?
#
loop_
_entity_poly.entity_id
_entity_poly.type
_entity_poly.pdbx_seq_one_letter_code
_entity_poly.pdbx_strand_id
1 'polypeptide(L)'
;MNYFEIMDEMFNEFEEYKDIQKGKGIRGKLITIINPNAQKLAAVVESIHLASLLHDDVIDEADMRRGVASINAKYGDHTAVMLGDIVYSRAFYELIDFGKEIAKIVSNAVYLLSQGELEDVKLSNSINLDKEKYMQMIYKKTASLIEAACSAAAVSAGFDKEKFALYGKNIGIAFQIIDDLLDITQDEKTLGKPSMHDYYEGKTTLPYIYLFEKLSENDKEKLMKLYRKKLEKNEKEWIRNKMDEFGIIKICYTEAKELIEKAKNAIKEYNIPALEIIADKVVDRKF
;
A
#
# COMPACT_ATOMS: atom_id res chain seq x y z
N MET A 1 -19.50 11.50 15.07
CA MET A 1 -18.66 11.90 13.89
C MET A 1 -17.78 10.73 13.51
N ASN A 2 -17.78 10.35 12.23
CA ASN A 2 -16.87 9.32 11.73
C ASN A 2 -15.50 9.94 11.39
N TYR A 3 -14.48 9.12 11.19
CA TYR A 3 -13.11 9.60 10.98
C TYR A 3 -12.93 10.42 9.70
N PHE A 4 -13.74 10.24 8.65
CA PHE A 4 -13.68 11.09 7.47
C PHE A 4 -14.25 12.49 7.74
N GLU A 5 -15.31 12.60 8.53
CA GLU A 5 -15.86 13.89 8.97
C GLU A 5 -14.83 14.65 9.83
N ILE A 6 -14.12 13.94 10.71
CA ILE A 6 -13.04 14.53 11.52
C ILE A 6 -11.90 15.04 10.62
N MET A 7 -11.49 14.28 9.60
CA MET A 7 -10.50 14.74 8.62
C MET A 7 -10.97 15.99 7.89
N ASP A 8 -12.24 16.05 7.49
CA ASP A 8 -12.79 17.23 6.83
C ASP A 8 -12.75 18.45 7.74
N GLU A 9 -13.07 18.32 9.02
CA GLU A 9 -12.94 19.41 9.99
C GLU A 9 -11.49 19.87 10.18
N MET A 10 -10.52 18.94 10.10
CA MET A 10 -9.09 19.28 10.25
C MET A 10 -8.54 20.11 9.09
N PHE A 11 -9.10 19.97 7.88
CA PHE A 11 -8.51 20.49 6.65
C PHE A 11 -9.46 21.30 5.75
N ASN A 12 -10.71 21.58 6.16
CA ASN A 12 -11.74 22.25 5.35
C ASN A 12 -11.38 23.70 4.96
N GLU A 13 -10.38 24.30 5.59
CA GLU A 13 -9.87 25.63 5.26
C GLU A 13 -9.06 25.66 3.96
N PHE A 14 -8.54 24.49 3.50
CA PHE A 14 -7.75 24.38 2.28
C PHE A 14 -8.64 23.97 1.11
N GLU A 15 -8.73 24.81 0.06
CA GLU A 15 -9.56 24.51 -1.12
C GLU A 15 -9.04 23.29 -1.88
N GLU A 16 -7.72 23.14 -1.98
CA GLU A 16 -7.05 22.02 -2.63
C GLU A 16 -7.40 20.69 -1.97
N TYR A 17 -7.58 20.65 -0.65
CA TYR A 17 -8.01 19.47 0.07
C TYR A 17 -9.40 18.98 -0.35
N LYS A 18 -10.32 19.89 -0.70
CA LYS A 18 -11.69 19.54 -1.12
C LYS A 18 -11.74 18.76 -2.43
N ASP A 19 -10.71 18.89 -3.26
CA ASP A 19 -10.59 18.19 -4.53
C ASP A 19 -10.02 16.78 -4.38
N ILE A 20 -9.56 16.40 -3.18
CA ILE A 20 -8.98 15.09 -2.95
C ILE A 20 -10.06 14.01 -2.88
N GLN A 21 -9.97 13.03 -3.78
CA GLN A 21 -10.80 11.83 -3.71
C GLN A 21 -10.38 10.95 -2.53
N LYS A 22 -11.24 10.86 -1.51
CA LYS A 22 -11.01 9.99 -0.36
C LYS A 22 -10.99 8.52 -0.78
N GLY A 23 -10.06 7.78 -0.19
CA GLY A 23 -9.96 6.35 -0.43
C GLY A 23 -10.99 5.51 0.33
N LYS A 24 -10.78 4.19 0.27
CA LYS A 24 -11.63 3.24 0.97
C LYS A 24 -11.49 3.30 2.50
N GLY A 25 -10.50 4.04 3.03
CA GLY A 25 -10.25 4.21 4.46
C GLY A 25 -9.94 2.89 5.17
N ILE A 26 -9.08 2.06 4.59
CA ILE A 26 -8.83 0.69 5.12
C ILE A 26 -8.17 0.75 6.51
N ARG A 27 -7.21 1.65 6.70
CA ARG A 27 -6.51 1.83 7.98
C ARG A 27 -7.46 2.32 9.06
N GLY A 28 -8.28 3.32 8.73
CA GLY A 28 -9.32 3.84 9.61
C GLY A 28 -10.38 2.79 9.96
N LYS A 29 -10.78 1.95 8.99
CA LYS A 29 -11.70 0.82 9.26
C LYS A 29 -11.09 -0.20 10.21
N LEU A 30 -9.83 -0.56 10.02
CA LEU A 30 -9.13 -1.48 10.94
C LEU A 30 -9.10 -0.91 12.35
N ILE A 31 -8.73 0.37 12.51
CA ILE A 31 -8.70 1.06 13.81
C ILE A 31 -10.08 1.03 14.46
N THR A 32 -11.14 1.40 13.75
CA THR A 32 -12.48 1.51 14.31
C THR A 32 -13.17 0.16 14.55
N ILE A 33 -12.72 -0.90 13.90
CA ILE A 33 -13.14 -2.27 14.21
C ILE A 33 -12.45 -2.78 15.50
N ILE A 34 -11.16 -2.48 15.67
CA ILE A 34 -10.41 -2.85 16.88
C ILE A 34 -10.90 -2.04 18.08
N ASN A 35 -11.06 -0.72 17.90
CA ASN A 35 -11.61 0.17 18.91
C ASN A 35 -12.63 1.13 18.28
N PRO A 36 -13.95 0.89 18.42
CA PRO A 36 -15.00 1.77 17.87
C PRO A 36 -14.92 3.23 18.32
N ASN A 37 -14.34 3.48 19.49
CA ASN A 37 -14.19 4.83 20.06
C ASN A 37 -12.97 5.59 19.49
N ALA A 38 -12.10 4.94 18.74
CA ALA A 38 -10.86 5.51 18.23
C ALA A 38 -11.03 6.28 16.90
N GLN A 39 -12.16 6.96 16.68
CA GLN A 39 -12.44 7.68 15.44
C GLN A 39 -11.40 8.79 15.16
N LYS A 40 -10.96 9.53 16.18
CA LYS A 40 -9.92 10.55 16.05
C LYS A 40 -8.57 9.94 15.66
N LEU A 41 -8.18 8.80 16.24
CA LEU A 41 -6.96 8.08 15.84
C LEU A 41 -7.05 7.58 14.42
N ALA A 42 -8.22 7.08 13.99
CA ALA A 42 -8.45 6.67 12.61
C ALA A 42 -8.30 7.84 11.63
N ALA A 43 -8.82 9.02 11.98
CA ALA A 43 -8.65 10.24 11.19
C ALA A 43 -7.17 10.64 11.07
N VAL A 44 -6.41 10.60 12.16
CA VAL A 44 -4.98 10.91 12.15
C VAL A 44 -4.19 9.96 11.25
N VAL A 45 -4.42 8.65 11.35
CA VAL A 45 -3.70 7.66 10.54
C VAL A 45 -4.09 7.73 9.06
N GLU A 46 -5.36 7.97 8.74
CA GLU A 46 -5.80 8.20 7.35
C GLU A 46 -5.26 9.52 6.78
N SER A 47 -5.11 10.57 7.60
CA SER A 47 -4.47 11.82 7.20
C SER A 47 -3.00 11.59 6.87
N ILE A 48 -2.27 10.83 7.69
CA ILE A 48 -0.88 10.43 7.41
C ILE A 48 -0.79 9.68 6.07
N HIS A 49 -1.69 8.73 5.82
CA HIS A 49 -1.73 8.05 4.55
C HIS A 49 -2.06 8.98 3.38
N LEU A 50 -2.97 9.94 3.59
CA LEU A 50 -3.29 10.93 2.57
C LEU A 50 -2.07 11.79 2.22
N ALA A 51 -1.33 12.25 3.22
CA ALA A 51 -0.11 13.02 3.01
C ALA A 51 0.94 12.24 2.22
N SER A 52 1.13 10.94 2.52
CA SER A 52 2.03 10.10 1.74
C SER A 52 1.61 10.01 0.27
N LEU A 53 0.31 9.87 0.00
CA LEU A 53 -0.19 9.81 -1.38
C LEU A 53 -0.01 11.10 -2.16
N LEU A 54 -0.07 12.26 -1.49
CA LEU A 54 0.21 13.56 -2.13
C LEU A 54 1.69 13.68 -2.55
N HIS A 55 2.60 13.16 -1.73
CA HIS A 55 4.02 13.11 -2.06
C HIS A 55 4.31 12.06 -3.13
N ASP A 56 3.72 10.87 -3.03
CA ASP A 56 3.88 9.79 -4.01
C ASP A 56 3.43 10.23 -5.41
N ASP A 57 2.31 10.96 -5.53
CA ASP A 57 1.83 11.47 -6.82
C ASP A 57 2.82 12.41 -7.50
N VAL A 58 3.59 13.19 -6.73
CA VAL A 58 4.67 14.03 -7.26
C VAL A 58 5.89 13.19 -7.66
N ILE A 59 6.26 12.20 -6.84
CA ILE A 59 7.42 11.32 -7.09
C ILE A 59 7.20 10.46 -8.35
N ASP A 60 5.99 9.93 -8.50
CA ASP A 60 5.57 9.06 -9.62
C ASP A 60 5.12 9.88 -10.86
N GLU A 61 5.16 11.23 -10.80
CA GLU A 61 4.67 12.13 -11.87
C GLU A 61 3.23 11.76 -12.31
N ALA A 62 2.37 11.41 -11.36
CA ALA A 62 1.05 10.87 -11.62
C ALA A 62 0.04 11.98 -12.00
N ASP A 63 -0.53 11.91 -13.20
CA ASP A 63 -1.56 12.86 -13.66
C ASP A 63 -2.93 12.60 -13.04
N MET A 64 -3.21 11.37 -12.66
CA MET A 64 -4.54 10.91 -12.23
C MET A 64 -4.45 10.06 -10.97
N ARG A 65 -5.39 10.29 -10.04
CA ARG A 65 -5.60 9.42 -8.87
C ARG A 65 -7.08 9.12 -8.69
N ARG A 66 -7.44 7.83 -8.66
CA ARG A 66 -8.84 7.36 -8.48
C ARG A 66 -9.83 7.95 -9.49
N GLY A 67 -9.39 8.14 -10.72
CA GLY A 67 -10.24 8.61 -11.81
C GLY A 67 -10.45 10.14 -11.88
N VAL A 68 -9.78 10.90 -11.02
CA VAL A 68 -9.72 12.37 -11.08
C VAL A 68 -8.28 12.86 -11.23
N ALA A 69 -8.09 14.11 -11.66
CA ALA A 69 -6.75 14.71 -11.70
C ALA A 69 -6.13 14.71 -10.29
N SER A 70 -4.86 14.35 -10.21
CA SER A 70 -4.08 14.44 -8.96
C SER A 70 -3.87 15.90 -8.56
N ILE A 71 -3.48 16.15 -7.32
CA ILE A 71 -3.27 17.52 -6.83
C ILE A 71 -2.07 18.17 -7.54
N ASN A 72 -1.00 17.41 -7.80
CA ASN A 72 0.14 17.92 -8.57
C ASN A 72 -0.23 18.27 -10.01
N ALA A 73 -1.06 17.47 -10.68
CA ALA A 73 -1.55 17.78 -12.03
C ALA A 73 -2.46 19.01 -12.07
N LYS A 74 -3.26 19.24 -11.01
CA LYS A 74 -4.22 20.35 -10.97
C LYS A 74 -3.61 21.65 -10.46
N TYR A 75 -2.76 21.59 -9.44
CA TYR A 75 -2.24 22.76 -8.71
C TYR A 75 -0.72 22.90 -8.75
N GLY A 76 -0.03 21.94 -9.37
CA GLY A 76 1.42 21.85 -9.45
C GLY A 76 2.09 21.14 -8.27
N ASP A 77 3.31 20.65 -8.52
CA ASP A 77 4.10 19.83 -7.57
C ASP A 77 4.33 20.54 -6.23
N HIS A 78 4.68 21.85 -6.27
CA HIS A 78 4.92 22.62 -5.05
C HIS A 78 3.69 22.65 -4.14
N THR A 79 2.49 22.80 -4.71
CA THR A 79 1.24 22.79 -3.94
C THR A 79 0.97 21.42 -3.34
N ALA A 80 1.18 20.35 -4.10
CA ALA A 80 0.99 18.98 -3.62
C ALA A 80 1.94 18.64 -2.47
N VAL A 81 3.23 18.99 -2.59
CA VAL A 81 4.22 18.80 -1.53
C VAL A 81 3.84 19.58 -0.27
N MET A 82 3.53 20.88 -0.40
CA MET A 82 3.17 21.71 0.76
C MET A 82 1.87 21.27 1.43
N LEU A 83 0.87 20.84 0.64
CA LEU A 83 -0.36 20.28 1.20
C LEU A 83 -0.08 18.98 1.96
N GLY A 84 0.78 18.11 1.44
CA GLY A 84 1.24 16.91 2.13
C GLY A 84 1.90 17.24 3.48
N ASP A 85 2.79 18.24 3.52
CA ASP A 85 3.44 18.69 4.75
C ASP A 85 2.46 19.28 5.77
N ILE A 86 1.46 20.04 5.31
CA ILE A 86 0.38 20.57 6.16
C ILE A 86 -0.40 19.41 6.80
N VAL A 87 -0.79 18.43 5.99
CA VAL A 87 -1.56 17.26 6.45
C VAL A 87 -0.73 16.42 7.43
N TYR A 88 0.56 16.18 7.16
CA TYR A 88 1.47 15.50 8.10
C TYR A 88 1.60 16.26 9.42
N SER A 89 1.89 17.57 9.34
CA SER A 89 2.12 18.39 10.53
C SER A 89 0.90 18.44 11.43
N ARG A 90 -0.29 18.59 10.84
CA ARG A 90 -1.54 18.57 11.61
C ARG A 90 -1.81 17.19 12.21
N ALA A 91 -1.60 16.11 11.48
CA ALA A 91 -1.75 14.76 11.98
C ALA A 91 -0.80 14.48 13.16
N PHE A 92 0.47 14.89 13.09
CA PHE A 92 1.41 14.76 14.20
C PHE A 92 1.03 15.62 15.42
N TYR A 93 0.49 16.82 15.21
CA TYR A 93 -0.03 17.63 16.30
C TYR A 93 -1.15 16.91 17.06
N GLU A 94 -2.14 16.37 16.35
CA GLU A 94 -3.24 15.61 16.94
C GLU A 94 -2.78 14.28 17.58
N LEU A 95 -1.69 13.70 17.05
CA LEU A 95 -1.15 12.42 17.54
C LEU A 95 -0.62 12.50 18.97
N ILE A 96 -0.16 13.67 19.43
CA ILE A 96 0.40 13.89 20.76
C ILE A 96 -0.64 13.57 21.85
N ASP A 97 -1.92 13.82 21.58
CA ASP A 97 -3.01 13.61 22.55
C ASP A 97 -3.25 12.13 22.89
N PHE A 98 -2.76 11.20 22.05
CA PHE A 98 -2.91 9.74 22.28
C PHE A 98 -1.84 9.14 23.20
N GLY A 99 -0.93 9.96 23.70
CA GLY A 99 0.15 9.56 24.58
C GLY A 99 1.37 8.99 23.87
N LYS A 100 2.44 8.87 24.63
CA LYS A 100 3.79 8.58 24.11
C LYS A 100 3.91 7.28 23.32
N GLU A 101 3.18 6.23 23.74
CA GLU A 101 3.28 4.91 23.13
C GLU A 101 2.69 4.92 21.72
N ILE A 102 1.45 5.38 21.57
CA ILE A 102 0.77 5.47 20.27
C ILE A 102 1.53 6.44 19.34
N ALA A 103 1.96 7.59 19.87
CA ALA A 103 2.74 8.55 19.10
C ALA A 103 4.03 7.94 18.54
N LYS A 104 4.76 7.14 19.33
CA LYS A 104 5.95 6.43 18.86
C LYS A 104 5.64 5.38 17.79
N ILE A 105 4.58 4.59 17.97
CA ILE A 105 4.17 3.56 17.00
C ILE A 105 3.90 4.21 15.64
N VAL A 106 3.05 5.23 15.61
CA VAL A 106 2.62 5.87 14.36
C VAL A 106 3.76 6.67 13.72
N SER A 107 4.52 7.45 14.51
CA SER A 107 5.67 8.22 13.98
C SER A 107 6.76 7.32 13.39
N ASN A 108 7.03 6.16 14.02
CA ASN A 108 7.97 5.19 13.47
C ASN A 108 7.48 4.60 12.14
N ALA A 109 6.18 4.39 11.99
CA ALA A 109 5.62 3.92 10.73
C ALA A 109 5.79 4.95 9.60
N VAL A 110 5.66 6.24 9.89
CA VAL A 110 5.93 7.30 8.90
C VAL A 110 7.41 7.31 8.49
N TYR A 111 8.32 7.17 9.46
CA TYR A 111 9.75 7.05 9.16
C TYR A 111 10.05 5.83 8.26
N LEU A 112 9.46 4.67 8.57
CA LEU A 112 9.62 3.47 7.76
C LEU A 112 9.00 3.65 6.36
N LEU A 113 7.81 4.23 6.26
CA LEU A 113 7.14 4.50 4.99
C LEU A 113 8.01 5.37 4.08
N SER A 114 8.57 6.45 4.60
CA SER A 114 9.48 7.33 3.85
C SER A 114 10.77 6.63 3.43
N GLN A 115 11.31 5.73 4.27
CA GLN A 115 12.43 4.86 3.87
C GLN A 115 12.04 3.90 2.76
N GLY A 116 10.84 3.29 2.85
CA GLY A 116 10.33 2.36 1.85
C GLY A 116 10.16 3.04 0.50
N GLU A 117 9.63 4.27 0.48
CA GLU A 117 9.52 5.07 -0.74
C GLU A 117 10.88 5.37 -1.38
N LEU A 118 11.84 5.79 -0.56
CA LEU A 118 13.22 6.03 -1.04
C LEU A 118 13.89 4.74 -1.55
N GLU A 119 13.59 3.58 -0.95
CA GLU A 119 14.07 2.28 -1.40
C GLU A 119 13.40 1.87 -2.72
N ASP A 120 12.10 2.10 -2.89
CA ASP A 120 11.37 1.81 -4.13
C ASP A 120 11.95 2.61 -5.30
N VAL A 121 12.16 3.92 -5.12
CA VAL A 121 12.83 4.78 -6.11
C VAL A 121 14.23 4.25 -6.47
N LYS A 122 15.02 3.79 -5.48
CA LYS A 122 16.35 3.24 -5.76
C LYS A 122 16.30 1.90 -6.47
N LEU A 123 15.39 1.00 -6.08
CA LEU A 123 15.23 -0.32 -6.69
C LEU A 123 14.71 -0.21 -8.13
N SER A 124 13.91 0.82 -8.43
CA SER A 124 13.40 1.08 -9.78
C SER A 124 14.48 1.53 -10.79
N ASN A 125 15.69 1.88 -10.34
CA ASN A 125 16.77 2.28 -11.25
C ASN A 125 17.42 1.12 -12.02
N SER A 126 17.19 -0.13 -11.58
CA SER A 126 17.69 -1.35 -12.25
C SER A 126 16.79 -2.53 -11.93
N ILE A 127 16.89 -3.58 -12.73
CA ILE A 127 16.16 -4.83 -12.46
C ILE A 127 16.64 -5.41 -11.12
N ASN A 128 15.74 -5.47 -10.15
CA ASN A 128 15.99 -6.09 -8.84
C ASN A 128 15.50 -7.54 -8.84
N LEU A 129 16.41 -8.49 -8.65
CA LEU A 129 16.09 -9.91 -8.52
C LEU A 129 16.21 -10.41 -7.06
N ASP A 130 16.48 -9.53 -6.13
CA ASP A 130 16.60 -9.84 -4.70
C ASP A 130 15.23 -9.76 -4.03
N LYS A 131 14.62 -10.93 -3.80
CA LYS A 131 13.31 -11.06 -3.13
C LYS A 131 13.32 -10.41 -1.74
N GLU A 132 14.41 -10.54 -0.99
CA GLU A 132 14.47 -10.01 0.37
C GLU A 132 14.42 -8.48 0.38
N LYS A 133 15.15 -7.82 -0.52
CA LYS A 133 15.07 -6.36 -0.70
C LYS A 133 13.65 -5.91 -1.09
N TYR A 134 13.02 -6.62 -2.03
CA TYR A 134 11.64 -6.34 -2.41
C TYR A 134 10.70 -6.46 -1.20
N MET A 135 10.78 -7.57 -0.43
CA MET A 135 9.93 -7.79 0.74
C MET A 135 10.14 -6.74 1.85
N GLN A 136 11.37 -6.30 2.06
CA GLN A 136 11.68 -5.20 2.99
C GLN A 136 11.11 -3.88 2.52
N MET A 137 11.22 -3.57 1.24
CA MET A 137 10.67 -2.35 0.65
C MET A 137 9.15 -2.30 0.79
N ILE A 138 8.41 -3.36 0.40
CA ILE A 138 6.94 -3.37 0.52
C ILE A 138 6.47 -3.36 1.98
N TYR A 139 7.23 -3.99 2.89
CA TYR A 139 6.95 -3.86 4.31
C TYR A 139 7.02 -2.40 4.75
N LYS A 140 8.10 -1.71 4.43
CA LYS A 140 8.30 -0.33 4.84
C LYS A 140 7.29 0.62 4.16
N LYS A 141 7.16 0.55 2.84
CA LYS A 141 6.32 1.44 2.02
C LYS A 141 4.82 1.26 2.31
N THR A 142 4.35 0.03 2.48
CA THR A 142 2.91 -0.29 2.55
C THR A 142 2.49 -0.87 3.90
N ALA A 143 3.15 -1.93 4.38
CA ALA A 143 2.68 -2.69 5.53
C ALA A 143 2.92 -1.98 6.86
N SER A 144 3.97 -1.18 7.00
CA SER A 144 4.34 -0.51 8.25
C SER A 144 3.23 0.37 8.83
N LEU A 145 2.53 1.13 7.99
CA LEU A 145 1.43 1.99 8.44
C LEU A 145 0.15 1.18 8.76
N ILE A 146 -0.07 0.04 8.12
CA ILE A 146 -1.19 -0.87 8.47
C ILE A 146 -0.90 -1.57 9.80
N GLU A 147 0.34 -2.01 10.00
CA GLU A 147 0.83 -2.55 11.28
C GLU A 147 0.64 -1.54 12.41
N ALA A 148 1.09 -0.30 12.21
CA ALA A 148 0.94 0.78 13.19
C ALA A 148 -0.53 1.11 13.48
N ALA A 149 -1.39 1.13 12.47
CA ALA A 149 -2.83 1.34 12.64
C ALA A 149 -3.45 0.30 13.58
N CYS A 150 -3.16 -0.99 13.34
CA CYS A 150 -3.67 -2.09 14.16
C CYS A 150 -3.07 -2.07 15.56
N SER A 151 -1.75 -1.86 15.68
CA SER A 151 -1.04 -1.82 16.96
C SER A 151 -1.48 -0.65 17.84
N ALA A 152 -1.59 0.56 17.26
CA ALA A 152 -2.06 1.75 17.97
C ALA A 152 -3.52 1.61 18.43
N ALA A 153 -4.39 1.02 17.61
CA ALA A 153 -5.76 0.73 17.97
C ALA A 153 -5.82 -0.28 19.13
N ALA A 154 -4.99 -1.33 19.12
CA ALA A 154 -4.89 -2.30 20.18
C ALA A 154 -4.46 -1.66 21.50
N VAL A 155 -3.44 -0.80 21.51
CA VAL A 155 -3.03 -0.03 22.69
C VAL A 155 -4.21 0.78 23.23
N SER A 156 -4.94 1.48 22.35
CA SER A 156 -6.09 2.30 22.77
C SER A 156 -7.27 1.49 23.29
N ALA A 157 -7.37 0.20 22.96
CA ALA A 157 -8.39 -0.73 23.42
C ALA A 157 -7.96 -1.57 24.62
N GLY A 158 -6.69 -1.49 25.05
CA GLY A 158 -6.13 -2.35 26.10
C GLY A 158 -5.86 -3.80 25.64
N PHE A 159 -5.70 -4.02 24.35
CA PHE A 159 -5.35 -5.32 23.77
C PHE A 159 -3.84 -5.48 23.61
N ASP A 160 -3.39 -6.72 23.34
CA ASP A 160 -1.98 -7.01 23.08
C ASP A 160 -1.55 -6.43 21.72
N LYS A 161 -0.78 -5.36 21.75
CA LYS A 161 -0.33 -4.63 20.58
C LYS A 161 0.52 -5.46 19.62
N GLU A 162 1.29 -6.44 20.13
CA GLU A 162 2.18 -7.25 19.29
C GLU A 162 1.38 -8.21 18.40
N LYS A 163 0.28 -8.75 18.91
CA LYS A 163 -0.63 -9.60 18.13
C LYS A 163 -1.30 -8.81 17.00
N PHE A 164 -1.77 -7.60 17.29
CA PHE A 164 -2.37 -6.74 16.28
C PHE A 164 -1.34 -6.14 15.32
N ALA A 165 -0.11 -5.88 15.77
CA ALA A 165 1.01 -5.54 14.91
C ALA A 165 1.27 -6.66 13.89
N LEU A 166 1.37 -7.92 14.35
CA LEU A 166 1.56 -9.07 13.49
C LEU A 166 0.41 -9.25 12.49
N TYR A 167 -0.84 -9.03 12.93
CA TYR A 167 -2.01 -9.01 12.05
C TYR A 167 -1.87 -7.95 10.97
N GLY A 168 -1.62 -6.70 11.34
CA GLY A 168 -1.51 -5.57 10.42
C GLY A 168 -0.36 -5.72 9.42
N LYS A 169 0.82 -6.16 9.89
CA LYS A 169 1.99 -6.46 9.06
C LYS A 169 1.69 -7.47 7.97
N ASN A 170 1.13 -8.63 8.35
CA ASN A 170 0.86 -9.70 7.39
C ASN A 170 -0.22 -9.30 6.37
N ILE A 171 -1.27 -8.59 6.80
CA ILE A 171 -2.28 -8.04 5.87
C ILE A 171 -1.65 -7.04 4.92
N GLY A 172 -0.80 -6.15 5.41
CA GLY A 172 -0.16 -5.12 4.59
C GLY A 172 0.75 -5.69 3.51
N ILE A 173 1.54 -6.70 3.85
CA ILE A 173 2.40 -7.41 2.89
C ILE A 173 1.55 -8.18 1.88
N ALA A 174 0.55 -8.95 2.33
CA ALA A 174 -0.36 -9.68 1.46
C ALA A 174 -1.10 -8.73 0.50
N PHE A 175 -1.55 -7.58 0.99
CA PHE A 175 -2.21 -6.56 0.19
C PHE A 175 -1.33 -6.09 -0.97
N GLN A 176 -0.02 -5.82 -0.73
CA GLN A 176 0.89 -5.40 -1.78
C GLN A 176 1.16 -6.52 -2.79
N ILE A 177 1.39 -7.76 -2.34
CA ILE A 177 1.59 -8.90 -3.25
C ILE A 177 0.38 -9.07 -4.17
N ILE A 178 -0.84 -8.93 -3.64
CA ILE A 178 -2.07 -9.01 -4.44
C ILE A 178 -2.18 -7.84 -5.41
N ASP A 179 -1.82 -6.62 -4.99
CA ASP A 179 -1.85 -5.43 -5.86
C ASP A 179 -0.90 -5.60 -7.05
N ASP A 180 0.30 -6.12 -6.83
CA ASP A 180 1.28 -6.45 -7.87
C ASP A 180 0.78 -7.54 -8.83
N LEU A 181 0.05 -8.54 -8.33
CA LEU A 181 -0.61 -9.55 -9.17
C LEU A 181 -1.71 -8.95 -10.05
N LEU A 182 -2.49 -8.03 -9.50
CA LEU A 182 -3.57 -7.36 -10.22
C LEU A 182 -3.03 -6.49 -11.37
N ASP A 183 -1.87 -5.83 -11.19
CA ASP A 183 -1.22 -5.07 -12.26
C ASP A 183 -0.91 -5.93 -13.50
N ILE A 184 -0.66 -7.23 -13.31
CA ILE A 184 -0.35 -8.17 -14.39
C ILE A 184 -1.61 -8.81 -14.96
N THR A 185 -2.55 -9.20 -14.10
CA THR A 185 -3.66 -10.11 -14.45
C THR A 185 -4.91 -9.39 -14.90
N GLN A 186 -5.16 -8.17 -14.41
CA GLN A 186 -6.37 -7.43 -14.77
C GLN A 186 -6.24 -6.69 -16.10
N ASP A 187 -7.40 -6.41 -16.70
CA ASP A 187 -7.49 -5.57 -17.88
C ASP A 187 -7.42 -4.07 -17.52
N GLU A 188 -7.10 -3.26 -18.51
CA GLU A 188 -6.92 -1.80 -18.34
C GLU A 188 -8.19 -1.08 -17.88
N LYS A 189 -9.39 -1.62 -18.21
CA LYS A 189 -10.67 -1.04 -17.79
C LYS A 189 -10.91 -1.22 -16.29
N THR A 190 -10.51 -2.37 -15.77
CA THR A 190 -10.66 -2.70 -14.35
C THR A 190 -9.61 -2.01 -13.50
N LEU A 191 -8.37 -1.91 -14.00
CA LEU A 191 -7.26 -1.22 -13.31
C LEU A 191 -7.40 0.30 -13.29
N GLY A 192 -8.03 0.89 -14.32
CA GLY A 192 -8.02 2.33 -14.54
C GLY A 192 -6.66 2.90 -14.99
N LYS A 193 -5.67 2.02 -15.23
CA LYS A 193 -4.33 2.31 -15.77
C LYS A 193 -3.92 1.19 -16.74
N PRO A 194 -2.90 1.38 -17.60
CA PRO A 194 -2.36 0.30 -18.41
C PRO A 194 -1.91 -0.88 -17.55
N SER A 195 -2.18 -2.12 -17.98
CA SER A 195 -1.66 -3.31 -17.30
C SER A 195 -0.15 -3.42 -17.43
N MET A 196 0.52 -4.05 -16.45
CA MET A 196 1.99 -4.16 -16.35
C MET A 196 2.67 -2.78 -16.27
N HIS A 197 1.99 -1.84 -15.62
CA HIS A 197 2.48 -0.47 -15.47
C HIS A 197 3.70 -0.42 -14.54
N ASP A 198 3.71 -1.25 -13.51
CA ASP A 198 4.82 -1.33 -12.56
C ASP A 198 6.13 -1.68 -13.26
N TYR A 199 6.12 -2.59 -14.25
CA TYR A 199 7.30 -2.94 -15.03
C TYR A 199 7.76 -1.81 -15.97
N TYR A 200 6.80 -1.04 -16.50
CA TYR A 200 7.09 0.18 -17.25
C TYR A 200 7.75 1.25 -16.37
N GLU A 201 7.31 1.42 -15.13
CA GLU A 201 7.93 2.33 -14.15
C GLU A 201 9.29 1.84 -13.63
N GLY A 202 9.69 0.62 -13.99
CA GLY A 202 10.96 0.03 -13.55
C GLY A 202 10.85 -0.75 -12.25
N LYS A 203 9.64 -1.06 -11.79
CA LYS A 203 9.39 -1.85 -10.58
C LYS A 203 9.42 -3.35 -10.92
N THR A 204 10.42 -4.07 -10.40
CA THR A 204 10.50 -5.52 -10.51
C THR A 204 9.82 -6.13 -9.31
N THR A 205 8.48 -6.35 -9.43
CA THR A 205 7.66 -6.88 -8.35
C THR A 205 7.81 -8.40 -8.18
N LEU A 206 7.24 -8.97 -7.11
CA LEU A 206 7.43 -10.39 -6.75
C LEU A 206 7.17 -11.37 -7.92
N PRO A 207 6.10 -11.22 -8.74
CA PRO A 207 5.88 -12.08 -9.89
C PRO A 207 7.03 -12.05 -10.90
N TYR A 208 7.62 -10.87 -11.16
CA TYR A 208 8.76 -10.75 -12.06
C TYR A 208 10.02 -11.37 -11.48
N ILE A 209 10.28 -11.21 -10.18
CA ILE A 209 11.42 -11.85 -9.50
C ILE A 209 11.35 -13.36 -9.72
N TYR A 210 10.22 -13.98 -9.43
CA TYR A 210 10.03 -15.41 -9.64
C TYR A 210 10.07 -15.82 -11.11
N LEU A 211 9.55 -14.99 -12.00
CA LEU A 211 9.63 -15.26 -13.43
C LEU A 211 11.09 -15.32 -13.90
N PHE A 212 11.92 -14.35 -13.52
CA PHE A 212 13.35 -14.34 -13.85
C PHE A 212 14.10 -15.58 -13.35
N GLU A 213 13.72 -16.13 -12.20
CA GLU A 213 14.32 -17.37 -11.68
C GLU A 213 14.04 -18.60 -12.57
N LYS A 214 12.90 -18.62 -13.27
CA LYS A 214 12.42 -19.77 -14.06
C LYS A 214 12.75 -19.69 -15.54
N LEU A 215 12.98 -18.50 -16.09
CA LEU A 215 13.21 -18.28 -17.51
C LEU A 215 14.56 -18.86 -17.99
N SER A 216 14.60 -19.31 -19.25
CA SER A 216 15.85 -19.56 -19.98
C SER A 216 16.64 -18.26 -20.17
N GLU A 217 17.95 -18.34 -20.41
CA GLU A 217 18.78 -17.15 -20.62
C GLU A 217 18.27 -16.29 -21.78
N ASN A 218 17.84 -16.90 -22.90
CA ASN A 218 17.27 -16.17 -24.03
C ASN A 218 15.97 -15.40 -23.64
N ASP A 219 15.11 -16.04 -22.85
CA ASP A 219 13.86 -15.42 -22.37
C ASP A 219 14.14 -14.34 -21.32
N LYS A 220 15.16 -14.51 -20.48
CA LYS A 220 15.63 -13.44 -19.57
C LYS A 220 16.10 -12.21 -20.33
N GLU A 221 16.96 -12.40 -21.35
CA GLU A 221 17.40 -11.29 -22.18
C GLU A 221 16.22 -10.57 -22.86
N LYS A 222 15.24 -11.34 -23.34
CA LYS A 222 14.02 -10.77 -23.92
C LYS A 222 13.26 -9.94 -22.89
N LEU A 223 13.02 -10.46 -21.69
CA LEU A 223 12.31 -9.75 -20.63
C LEU A 223 13.08 -8.49 -20.19
N MET A 224 14.40 -8.56 -20.05
CA MET A 224 15.26 -7.40 -19.76
C MET A 224 15.13 -6.28 -20.80
N LYS A 225 15.03 -6.63 -22.08
CA LYS A 225 14.84 -5.64 -23.18
C LYS A 225 13.51 -4.91 -23.10
N LEU A 226 12.52 -5.45 -22.40
CA LEU A 226 11.19 -4.87 -22.20
C LEU A 226 11.11 -3.98 -20.94
N TYR A 227 12.12 -4.01 -20.08
CA TYR A 227 12.16 -3.22 -18.87
C TYR A 227 12.12 -1.72 -19.17
N ARG A 228 11.25 -1.00 -18.44
CA ARG A 228 11.00 0.45 -18.62
C ARG A 228 10.51 0.85 -20.02
N LYS A 229 9.87 -0.08 -20.73
CA LYS A 229 9.26 0.20 -22.03
C LYS A 229 7.75 0.02 -21.97
N LYS A 230 7.05 0.85 -22.74
CA LYS A 230 5.62 0.64 -22.98
C LYS A 230 5.45 -0.65 -23.77
N LEU A 231 4.82 -1.64 -23.15
CA LEU A 231 4.66 -2.97 -23.71
C LEU A 231 3.56 -3.01 -24.76
N GLU A 232 3.86 -3.63 -25.90
CA GLU A 232 2.88 -3.96 -26.93
C GLU A 232 2.01 -5.17 -26.48
N LYS A 233 0.85 -5.33 -27.13
CA LYS A 233 -0.11 -6.40 -26.76
C LYS A 233 0.51 -7.79 -26.80
N ASN A 234 1.28 -8.11 -27.83
CA ASN A 234 1.97 -9.40 -27.98
C ASN A 234 3.05 -9.61 -26.90
N GLU A 235 3.69 -8.55 -26.44
CA GLU A 235 4.69 -8.61 -25.36
C GLU A 235 4.03 -8.88 -24.00
N LYS A 236 2.90 -8.21 -23.72
CA LYS A 236 2.08 -8.48 -22.53
C LYS A 236 1.55 -9.91 -22.53
N GLU A 237 1.05 -10.41 -23.67
CA GLU A 237 0.59 -11.79 -23.82
C GLU A 237 1.73 -12.79 -23.58
N TRP A 238 2.92 -12.52 -24.12
CA TRP A 238 4.09 -13.37 -23.91
C TRP A 238 4.48 -13.44 -22.44
N ILE A 239 4.51 -12.30 -21.70
CA ILE A 239 4.81 -12.29 -20.26
C ILE A 239 3.76 -13.11 -19.49
N ARG A 240 2.47 -12.89 -19.76
CA ARG A 240 1.38 -13.65 -19.10
C ARG A 240 1.50 -15.16 -19.35
N ASN A 241 1.72 -15.56 -20.59
CA ASN A 241 1.90 -16.97 -20.94
C ASN A 241 3.10 -17.60 -20.22
N LYS A 242 4.20 -16.88 -20.07
CA LYS A 242 5.35 -17.35 -19.28
C LYS A 242 5.05 -17.44 -17.79
N MET A 243 4.31 -16.49 -17.24
CA MET A 243 3.88 -16.56 -15.83
C MET A 243 2.93 -17.75 -15.59
N ASP A 244 2.03 -18.03 -16.53
CA ASP A 244 1.12 -19.18 -16.48
C ASP A 244 1.87 -20.50 -16.65
N GLU A 245 2.81 -20.60 -17.61
CA GLU A 245 3.65 -21.76 -17.87
C GLU A 245 4.38 -22.22 -16.61
N PHE A 246 4.91 -21.28 -15.83
CA PHE A 246 5.66 -21.57 -14.60
C PHE A 246 4.81 -21.48 -13.32
N GLY A 247 3.51 -21.21 -13.43
CA GLY A 247 2.60 -21.13 -12.29
C GLY A 247 2.90 -19.97 -11.32
N ILE A 248 3.53 -18.90 -11.81
CA ILE A 248 4.01 -17.78 -10.98
C ILE A 248 2.87 -17.10 -10.22
N ILE A 249 1.74 -16.84 -10.90
CA ILE A 249 0.56 -16.23 -10.28
C ILE A 249 0.09 -17.04 -9.07
N LYS A 250 0.02 -18.36 -9.23
CA LYS A 250 -0.39 -19.26 -8.15
C LYS A 250 0.60 -19.26 -6.98
N ILE A 251 1.90 -19.19 -7.25
CA ILE A 251 2.94 -19.13 -6.21
C ILE A 251 2.76 -17.87 -5.37
N CYS A 252 2.71 -16.69 -6.01
CA CYS A 252 2.54 -15.41 -5.30
C CYS A 252 1.21 -15.35 -4.53
N TYR A 253 0.13 -15.85 -5.14
CA TYR A 253 -1.18 -15.91 -4.47
C TYR A 253 -1.16 -16.82 -3.24
N THR A 254 -0.46 -17.95 -3.31
CA THR A 254 -0.31 -18.86 -2.17
C THR A 254 0.45 -18.20 -1.03
N GLU A 255 1.56 -17.46 -1.32
CA GLU A 255 2.29 -16.70 -0.31
C GLU A 255 1.41 -15.63 0.36
N ALA A 256 0.61 -14.89 -0.43
CA ALA A 256 -0.32 -13.92 0.13
C ALA A 256 -1.36 -14.59 1.06
N LYS A 257 -1.91 -15.75 0.67
CA LYS A 257 -2.84 -16.53 1.51
C LYS A 257 -2.21 -17.00 2.81
N GLU A 258 -0.99 -17.48 2.78
CA GLU A 258 -0.28 -17.89 3.99
C GLU A 258 -0.08 -16.73 4.97
N LEU A 259 0.19 -15.52 4.46
CA LEU A 259 0.27 -14.32 5.27
C LEU A 259 -1.10 -13.98 5.89
N ILE A 260 -2.20 -14.10 5.14
CA ILE A 260 -3.55 -13.89 5.67
C ILE A 260 -3.87 -14.90 6.78
N GLU A 261 -3.54 -16.17 6.63
CA GLU A 261 -3.75 -17.17 7.69
C GLU A 261 -2.90 -16.86 8.93
N LYS A 262 -1.65 -16.42 8.77
CA LYS A 262 -0.81 -15.96 9.89
C LYS A 262 -1.44 -14.75 10.60
N ALA A 263 -1.99 -13.81 9.83
CA ALA A 263 -2.69 -12.64 10.40
C ALA A 263 -3.89 -13.06 11.24
N LYS A 264 -4.80 -13.86 10.68
CA LYS A 264 -5.99 -14.34 11.40
C LYS A 264 -5.63 -15.11 12.68
N ASN A 265 -4.63 -15.99 12.61
CA ASN A 265 -4.16 -16.76 13.74
C ASN A 265 -3.61 -15.89 14.88
N ALA A 266 -2.94 -14.76 14.56
CA ALA A 266 -2.37 -13.86 15.56
C ALA A 266 -3.42 -13.25 16.49
N ILE A 267 -4.64 -13.01 15.99
CA ILE A 267 -5.73 -12.34 16.73
C ILE A 267 -6.91 -13.26 17.05
N LYS A 268 -6.79 -14.57 16.79
CA LYS A 268 -7.89 -15.55 16.90
C LYS A 268 -8.59 -15.51 18.28
N GLU A 269 -7.83 -15.31 19.35
CA GLU A 269 -8.38 -15.29 20.72
C GLU A 269 -9.33 -14.10 20.99
N TYR A 270 -9.21 -13.01 20.22
CA TYR A 270 -10.06 -11.83 20.37
C TYR A 270 -11.44 -11.98 19.73
N ASN A 271 -11.62 -12.99 18.86
CA ASN A 271 -12.89 -13.31 18.21
C ASN A 271 -13.58 -12.07 17.61
N ILE A 272 -12.89 -11.39 16.69
CA ILE A 272 -13.38 -10.19 15.97
C ILE A 272 -13.65 -10.56 14.49
N PRO A 273 -14.84 -11.09 14.14
CA PRO A 273 -15.12 -11.60 12.79
C PRO A 273 -14.94 -10.57 11.68
N ALA A 274 -15.16 -9.28 11.98
CA ALA A 274 -14.99 -8.21 11.01
C ALA A 274 -13.53 -8.09 10.52
N LEU A 275 -12.54 -8.40 11.36
CA LEU A 275 -11.12 -8.41 10.96
C LEU A 275 -10.80 -9.62 10.08
N GLU A 276 -11.39 -10.78 10.34
CA GLU A 276 -11.25 -11.96 9.47
C GLU A 276 -11.82 -11.70 8.07
N ILE A 277 -13.01 -11.08 8.00
CA ILE A 277 -13.63 -10.68 6.73
C ILE A 277 -12.76 -9.69 5.95
N ILE A 278 -12.11 -8.74 6.61
CA ILE A 278 -11.19 -7.81 5.94
C ILE A 278 -9.96 -8.56 5.42
N ALA A 279 -9.40 -9.45 6.22
CA ALA A 279 -8.26 -10.26 5.84
C ALA A 279 -8.55 -11.11 4.59
N ASP A 280 -9.69 -11.81 4.57
CA ASP A 280 -10.10 -12.62 3.42
C ASP A 280 -10.32 -11.75 2.17
N LYS A 281 -10.94 -10.57 2.31
CA LYS A 281 -11.14 -9.63 1.20
C LYS A 281 -9.85 -9.11 0.57
N VAL A 282 -8.71 -9.20 1.24
CA VAL A 282 -7.41 -8.83 0.65
C VAL A 282 -7.05 -9.80 -0.48
N VAL A 283 -7.26 -11.09 -0.28
CA VAL A 283 -6.92 -12.14 -1.26
C VAL A 283 -8.08 -12.49 -2.19
N ASP A 284 -9.33 -12.17 -1.83
CA ASP A 284 -10.52 -12.46 -2.65
C ASP A 284 -10.74 -11.45 -3.79
N ARG A 285 -9.80 -10.54 -4.02
CA ARG A 285 -9.82 -9.68 -5.20
C ARG A 285 -9.68 -10.57 -6.44
N LYS A 286 -10.67 -10.53 -7.34
CA LYS A 286 -10.67 -11.38 -8.54
C LYS A 286 -9.51 -11.03 -9.45
N PHE A 287 -8.75 -12.07 -9.81
CA PHE A 287 -7.72 -12.06 -10.85
C PHE A 287 -8.36 -12.18 -12.24
#